data_2b51aa5c620891a797fa4d45b329fba9
#
_entry.id   2b51aa5c620891a797fa4d45b329fba9
#
_cell.length_a   1.000
_cell.length_b   1.000
_cell.length_c   1.000
_cell.angle_alpha   90.00
_cell.angle_beta   90.00
_cell.angle_gamma   90.00
#
_symmetry.space_group_name_H-M   'P 1'
#
loop_
_entity.id
_entity.type
_entity.pdbx_description
1 polymer ?
#
loop_
_entity_poly.entity_id
_entity_poly.type
_entity_poly.pdbx_seq_one_letter_code
_entity_poly.pdbx_strand_id
1 'polypeptide(L)'
;MLKSEKQSRYQMLNEELSFLLEGETNVLANLSNASALLKSRFPNTVFAGFYLFDGKELVLGPFQGGVSCIRIALGKGVCGEAAHFQETVLVGDVRTYPNYISCDSLAKSEIVVPMMKNGQLLGVLDLDSSEIEDYDAMDRDYLEQFVAILLEKTEWDFTMFGEKS
;
A
#
# COMPACT_ATOMS: atom_id res chain seq x y z
N MET A 1 -1.86 -17.87 -11.42
CA MET A 1 -3.05 -18.04 -10.56
C MET A 1 -4.29 -17.86 -11.41
N LEU A 2 -5.25 -18.75 -11.27
CA LEU A 2 -6.53 -18.60 -11.96
C LEU A 2 -7.29 -17.36 -11.45
N LYS A 3 -8.03 -16.71 -12.34
CA LYS A 3 -8.81 -15.51 -12.01
C LYS A 3 -9.77 -15.74 -10.83
N SER A 4 -10.46 -16.90 -10.82
CA SER A 4 -11.38 -17.27 -9.74
C SER A 4 -10.67 -17.49 -8.39
N GLU A 5 -9.46 -18.03 -8.40
CA GLU A 5 -8.65 -18.22 -7.18
C GLU A 5 -8.20 -16.87 -6.63
N LYS A 6 -7.77 -15.96 -7.50
CA LYS A 6 -7.37 -14.61 -7.12
C LYS A 6 -8.53 -13.84 -6.50
N GLN A 7 -9.71 -13.93 -7.12
CA GLN A 7 -10.93 -13.31 -6.61
C GLN A 7 -11.29 -13.83 -5.21
N SER A 8 -11.31 -15.15 -5.04
CA SER A 8 -11.60 -15.77 -3.74
C SER A 8 -10.59 -15.36 -2.67
N ARG A 9 -9.31 -15.28 -3.04
CA ARG A 9 -8.24 -14.85 -2.13
C ARG A 9 -8.47 -13.43 -1.65
N TYR A 10 -8.83 -12.51 -2.53
CA TYR A 10 -9.13 -11.14 -2.16
C TYR A 10 -10.38 -11.00 -1.31
N GLN A 11 -11.44 -11.75 -1.62
CA GLN A 11 -12.65 -11.74 -0.82
C GLN A 11 -12.36 -12.17 0.61
N MET A 12 -11.62 -13.26 0.78
CA MET A 12 -11.19 -13.73 2.10
C MET A 12 -10.27 -12.72 2.79
N LEU A 13 -9.34 -12.12 2.06
CA LEU A 13 -8.44 -11.10 2.59
C LEU A 13 -9.21 -9.91 3.18
N ASN A 14 -10.18 -9.39 2.44
CA ASN A 14 -10.95 -8.22 2.87
C ASN A 14 -11.87 -8.55 4.05
N GLU A 15 -12.41 -9.78 4.11
CA GLU A 15 -13.16 -10.26 5.27
C GLU A 15 -12.24 -10.38 6.50
N GLU A 16 -11.06 -10.96 6.34
CA GLU A 16 -10.08 -11.09 7.42
C GLU A 16 -9.64 -9.71 7.92
N LEU A 17 -9.43 -8.75 7.03
CA LEU A 17 -9.07 -7.39 7.42
C LEU A 17 -10.16 -6.75 8.26
N SER A 18 -11.41 -6.84 7.82
CA SER A 18 -12.56 -6.29 8.57
C SER A 18 -12.64 -6.89 9.97
N PHE A 19 -12.43 -8.20 10.10
CA PHE A 19 -12.45 -8.90 11.38
C PHE A 19 -11.26 -8.49 12.25
N LEU A 20 -10.06 -8.43 11.66
CA LEU A 20 -8.82 -8.10 12.36
C LEU A 20 -8.86 -6.69 12.97
N LEU A 21 -9.50 -5.75 12.27
CA LEU A 21 -9.59 -4.35 12.71
C LEU A 21 -10.79 -4.05 13.60
N GLU A 22 -11.65 -5.03 13.86
CA GLU A 22 -12.83 -4.81 14.69
C GLU A 22 -12.45 -4.39 16.11
N GLY A 23 -12.96 -3.22 16.53
CA GLY A 23 -12.68 -2.68 17.86
C GLY A 23 -11.33 -1.99 18.02
N GLU A 24 -10.48 -1.96 16.98
CA GLU A 24 -9.19 -1.27 17.03
C GLU A 24 -9.17 -0.10 16.06
N THR A 25 -8.86 1.09 16.57
CA THR A 25 -8.80 2.32 15.77
C THR A 25 -7.39 2.90 15.67
N ASN A 26 -6.41 2.32 16.36
CA ASN A 26 -5.04 2.84 16.38
C ASN A 26 -4.39 2.72 15.00
N VAL A 27 -3.93 3.85 14.46
CA VAL A 27 -3.37 3.89 13.11
C VAL A 27 -2.11 3.04 12.97
N LEU A 28 -1.20 3.11 13.91
CA LEU A 28 0.05 2.35 13.83
C LEU A 28 -0.20 0.84 13.89
N ALA A 29 -1.03 0.41 14.85
CA ALA A 29 -1.38 -1.00 15.00
C ALA A 29 -2.09 -1.55 13.76
N ASN A 30 -3.06 -0.80 13.23
CA ASN A 30 -3.84 -1.20 12.07
C ASN A 30 -3.00 -1.28 10.79
N LEU A 31 -2.16 -0.29 10.53
CA LEU A 31 -1.26 -0.33 9.37
C LEU A 31 -0.24 -1.45 9.48
N SER A 32 0.28 -1.71 10.68
CA SER A 32 1.23 -2.79 10.92
C SER A 32 0.60 -4.15 10.62
N ASN A 33 -0.59 -4.43 11.16
CA ASN A 33 -1.29 -5.68 10.93
C ASN A 33 -1.80 -5.81 9.48
N ALA A 34 -2.23 -4.72 8.86
CA ALA A 34 -2.64 -4.73 7.46
C ALA A 34 -1.47 -5.11 6.53
N SER A 35 -0.28 -4.55 6.77
CA SER A 35 0.91 -4.89 5.99
C SER A 35 1.32 -6.35 6.18
N ALA A 36 1.25 -6.87 7.41
CA ALA A 36 1.55 -8.28 7.71
C ALA A 36 0.56 -9.22 7.04
N LEU A 37 -0.74 -8.88 7.05
CA LEU A 37 -1.78 -9.67 6.40
C LEU A 37 -1.55 -9.76 4.89
N LEU A 38 -1.29 -8.63 4.23
CA LEU A 38 -0.98 -8.58 2.80
C LEU A 38 0.23 -9.44 2.46
N LYS A 39 1.32 -9.28 3.17
CA LYS A 39 2.55 -10.04 2.95
C LYS A 39 2.31 -11.54 3.08
N SER A 40 1.50 -11.98 4.06
CA SER A 40 1.23 -13.38 4.32
C SER A 40 0.33 -14.04 3.27
N ARG A 41 -0.48 -13.28 2.54
CA ARG A 41 -1.44 -13.82 1.57
C ARG A 41 -0.95 -13.84 0.13
N PHE A 42 0.13 -13.10 -0.18
CA PHE A 42 0.68 -13.00 -1.54
C PHE A 42 2.13 -13.45 -1.53
N PRO A 43 2.42 -14.71 -1.95
CA PRO A 43 3.75 -15.32 -1.78
C PRO A 43 4.86 -14.63 -2.59
N ASN A 44 4.52 -13.97 -3.70
CA ASN A 44 5.51 -13.28 -4.54
C ASN A 44 5.82 -11.86 -4.06
N THR A 45 5.17 -11.41 -2.99
CA THR A 45 5.33 -10.05 -2.47
C THR A 45 6.69 -9.91 -1.79
N VAL A 46 7.50 -8.96 -2.25
CA VAL A 46 8.79 -8.61 -1.65
C VAL A 46 8.66 -7.40 -0.72
N PHE A 47 7.66 -6.56 -0.96
CA PHE A 47 7.30 -5.43 -0.10
C PHE A 47 5.78 -5.29 -0.03
N ALA A 48 5.24 -5.11 1.16
CA ALA A 48 3.84 -4.74 1.37
C ALA A 48 3.77 -3.74 2.51
N GLY A 49 3.34 -2.52 2.24
CA GLY A 49 3.31 -1.51 3.28
C GLY A 49 2.87 -0.13 2.83
N PHE A 50 3.13 0.83 3.69
CA PHE A 50 2.59 2.17 3.58
C PHE A 50 3.68 3.22 3.56
N TYR A 51 3.51 4.20 2.67
CA TYR A 51 4.20 5.48 2.74
C TYR A 51 3.18 6.53 3.15
N LEU A 52 3.49 7.31 4.15
CA LEU A 52 2.56 8.26 4.77
C LEU A 52 2.90 9.68 4.35
N PHE A 53 1.88 10.47 4.03
CA PHE A 53 2.06 11.85 3.60
C PHE A 53 2.20 12.77 4.81
N ASP A 54 3.31 13.48 4.90
CA ASP A 54 3.61 14.38 6.02
C ASP A 54 3.21 15.85 5.77
N GLY A 55 2.50 16.09 4.67
CA GLY A 55 2.13 17.44 4.22
C GLY A 55 3.04 17.98 3.12
N LYS A 56 4.15 17.31 2.84
CA LYS A 56 5.13 17.71 1.83
C LYS A 56 5.55 16.55 0.94
N GLU A 57 5.89 15.43 1.54
CA GLU A 57 6.40 14.24 0.85
C GLU A 57 5.90 12.96 1.53
N LEU A 58 6.17 11.82 0.92
CA LEU A 58 5.88 10.50 1.49
C LEU A 58 7.04 10.06 2.39
N VAL A 59 6.68 9.53 3.55
CA VAL A 59 7.63 8.98 4.53
C VAL A 59 7.29 7.52 4.79
N LEU A 60 8.30 6.66 4.83
CA LEU A 60 8.12 5.24 5.10
C LEU A 60 7.35 5.03 6.40
N GLY A 61 6.26 4.28 6.33
CA GLY A 61 5.42 3.86 7.45
C GLY A 61 5.54 2.36 7.73
N PRO A 62 4.57 1.75 8.40
CA PRO A 62 4.57 0.31 8.65
C PRO A 62 4.61 -0.51 7.37
N PHE A 63 5.49 -1.51 7.32
CA PHE A 63 5.67 -2.37 6.16
C PHE A 63 6.26 -3.72 6.53
N GLN A 64 6.17 -4.66 5.57
CA GLN A 64 6.83 -5.96 5.60
C GLN A 64 7.72 -6.07 4.36
N GLY A 65 8.98 -6.43 4.55
CA GLY A 65 9.95 -6.54 3.47
C GLY A 65 11.35 -6.15 3.91
N GLY A 66 12.22 -5.94 2.94
CA GLY A 66 13.59 -5.47 3.17
C GLY A 66 13.66 -3.96 3.44
N VAL A 67 14.84 -3.49 3.78
CA VAL A 67 15.11 -2.05 3.95
C VAL A 67 14.71 -1.30 2.69
N SER A 68 13.98 -0.21 2.85
CA SER A 68 13.37 0.54 1.75
C SER A 68 13.69 2.03 1.81
N CYS A 69 13.31 2.75 0.74
CA CYS A 69 13.47 4.20 0.70
C CYS A 69 12.74 4.84 1.89
N ILE A 70 13.36 5.84 2.50
CA ILE A 70 12.81 6.52 3.68
C ILE A 70 11.82 7.60 3.28
N ARG A 71 12.16 8.40 2.25
CA ARG A 71 11.37 9.54 1.79
C ARG A 71 11.22 9.51 0.28
N ILE A 72 10.03 9.85 -0.19
CA ILE A 72 9.71 9.89 -1.63
C ILE A 72 8.96 11.20 -1.90
N ALA A 73 9.50 12.02 -2.81
CA ALA A 73 8.85 13.26 -3.23
C ALA A 73 7.61 12.95 -4.07
N LEU A 74 6.58 13.80 -3.97
CA LEU A 74 5.40 13.69 -4.84
C LEU A 74 5.84 13.79 -6.31
N GLY A 75 5.24 12.95 -7.15
CA GLY A 75 5.57 12.88 -8.57
C GLY A 75 6.83 12.07 -8.91
N LYS A 76 7.54 11.54 -7.92
CA LYS A 76 8.75 10.74 -8.11
C LYS A 76 8.48 9.26 -7.82
N GLY A 77 8.90 8.39 -8.74
CA GLY A 77 8.64 6.96 -8.65
C GLY A 77 7.17 6.63 -8.73
N VAL A 78 6.83 5.35 -8.58
CA VAL A 78 5.45 4.88 -8.67
C VAL A 78 4.62 5.41 -7.48
N CYS A 79 5.17 5.33 -6.27
CA CYS A 79 4.50 5.85 -5.07
C CYS A 79 4.26 7.36 -5.16
N GLY A 80 5.26 8.13 -5.59
CA GLY A 80 5.14 9.58 -5.75
C GLY A 80 4.13 9.97 -6.81
N GLU A 81 4.05 9.22 -7.91
CA GLU A 81 3.03 9.46 -8.95
C GLU A 81 1.62 9.16 -8.46
N ALA A 82 1.42 8.01 -7.80
CA ALA A 82 0.11 7.66 -7.26
C ALA A 82 -0.38 8.72 -6.26
N ALA A 83 0.50 9.21 -5.41
CA ALA A 83 0.19 10.27 -4.45
C ALA A 83 -0.13 11.59 -5.14
N HIS A 84 0.66 11.98 -6.14
CA HIS A 84 0.49 13.24 -6.86
C HIS A 84 -0.82 13.29 -7.67
N PHE A 85 -1.07 12.23 -8.45
CA PHE A 85 -2.27 12.15 -9.28
C PHE A 85 -3.50 11.63 -8.52
N GLN A 86 -3.31 11.10 -7.31
CA GLN A 86 -4.38 10.54 -6.48
C GLN A 86 -5.14 9.42 -7.19
N GLU A 87 -4.40 8.59 -7.90
CA GLU A 87 -4.91 7.45 -8.67
C GLU A 87 -4.03 6.23 -8.44
N THR A 88 -4.65 5.05 -8.49
CA THR A 88 -3.91 3.78 -8.44
C THR A 88 -3.03 3.64 -9.67
N VAL A 89 -1.76 3.27 -9.46
CA VAL A 89 -0.79 3.04 -10.54
C VAL A 89 -0.40 1.57 -10.56
N LEU A 90 -0.51 0.96 -11.75
CA LEU A 90 -0.11 -0.41 -12.03
C LEU A 90 1.14 -0.39 -12.91
N VAL A 91 2.20 -1.08 -12.49
CA VAL A 91 3.42 -1.22 -13.28
C VAL A 91 3.71 -2.70 -13.49
N GLY A 92 3.53 -3.17 -14.73
CA GLY A 92 3.72 -4.57 -15.09
C GLY A 92 5.19 -5.00 -15.07
N ASP A 93 6.08 -4.10 -15.48
CA ASP A 93 7.53 -4.32 -15.46
C ASP A 93 8.22 -3.01 -15.08
N VAL A 94 8.80 -2.98 -13.90
CA VAL A 94 9.45 -1.77 -13.35
C VAL A 94 10.62 -1.30 -14.20
N ARG A 95 11.27 -2.21 -14.96
CA ARG A 95 12.40 -1.87 -15.83
C ARG A 95 11.99 -0.99 -17.02
N THR A 96 10.71 -1.03 -17.39
CA THR A 96 10.17 -0.24 -18.50
C THR A 96 9.49 1.05 -18.05
N TYR A 97 9.44 1.30 -16.76
CA TYR A 97 8.75 2.47 -16.19
C TYR A 97 9.71 3.66 -16.08
N PRO A 98 9.53 4.74 -16.89
CA PRO A 98 10.53 5.80 -17.00
C PRO A 98 10.84 6.56 -15.71
N ASN A 99 9.87 6.68 -14.83
CA ASN A 99 9.98 7.42 -13.56
C ASN A 99 10.22 6.48 -12.37
N TYR A 100 10.71 5.26 -12.62
CA TYR A 100 10.89 4.28 -11.56
C TYR A 100 12.03 4.65 -10.61
N ILE A 101 11.76 4.50 -9.29
CA ILE A 101 12.79 4.57 -8.25
C ILE A 101 12.92 3.18 -7.65
N SER A 102 14.11 2.58 -7.73
CA SER A 102 14.39 1.27 -7.19
C SER A 102 14.67 1.38 -5.68
N CYS A 103 13.69 1.03 -4.85
CA CYS A 103 13.86 0.90 -3.40
C CYS A 103 14.10 -0.54 -2.98
N ASP A 104 13.79 -1.51 -3.84
CA ASP A 104 14.07 -2.94 -3.66
C ASP A 104 14.45 -3.55 -5.00
N SER A 105 15.67 -4.09 -5.09
CA SER A 105 16.20 -4.69 -6.33
C SER A 105 15.48 -5.98 -6.75
N LEU A 106 14.71 -6.60 -5.85
CA LEU A 106 13.95 -7.82 -6.14
C LEU A 106 12.59 -7.51 -6.77
N ALA A 107 12.12 -6.27 -6.71
CA ALA A 107 10.84 -5.88 -7.28
C ALA A 107 10.90 -5.93 -8.81
N LYS A 108 9.90 -6.58 -9.43
CA LYS A 108 9.72 -6.66 -10.89
C LYS A 108 8.43 -6.03 -11.36
N SER A 109 7.38 -6.08 -10.55
CA SER A 109 6.11 -5.37 -10.80
C SER A 109 5.64 -4.71 -9.52
N GLU A 110 4.78 -3.70 -9.67
CA GLU A 110 4.34 -2.88 -8.54
C GLU A 110 2.91 -2.40 -8.72
N ILE A 111 2.18 -2.29 -7.63
CA ILE A 111 0.90 -1.60 -7.56
C ILE A 111 0.92 -0.64 -6.38
N VAL A 112 0.48 0.59 -6.61
CA VAL A 112 0.38 1.62 -5.57
C VAL A 112 -1.03 2.18 -5.55
N VAL A 113 -1.67 2.15 -4.39
CA VAL A 113 -3.03 2.63 -4.19
C VAL A 113 -2.99 3.85 -3.26
N PRO A 114 -3.48 5.02 -3.69
CA PRO A 114 -3.53 6.18 -2.82
C PRO A 114 -4.57 6.01 -1.72
N MET A 115 -4.25 6.51 -0.54
CA MET A 115 -5.15 6.53 0.61
C MET A 115 -5.73 7.93 0.77
N MET A 116 -7.00 8.06 0.41
CA MET A 116 -7.71 9.34 0.43
C MET A 116 -8.82 9.31 1.45
N LYS A 117 -8.95 10.36 2.25
CA LYS A 117 -10.06 10.52 3.20
C LYS A 117 -10.54 11.97 3.20
N ASN A 118 -11.84 12.17 2.94
CA ASN A 118 -12.43 13.51 2.87
C ASN A 118 -11.69 14.46 1.93
N GLY A 119 -11.25 13.95 0.78
CA GLY A 119 -10.52 14.72 -0.22
C GLY A 119 -9.05 14.98 0.12
N GLN A 120 -8.55 14.45 1.23
CA GLN A 120 -7.16 14.63 1.66
C GLN A 120 -6.32 13.38 1.43
N LEU A 121 -5.11 13.57 0.92
CA LEU A 121 -4.13 12.50 0.79
C LEU A 121 -3.55 12.17 2.16
N LEU A 122 -3.65 10.89 2.56
CA LEU A 122 -3.05 10.39 3.81
C LEU A 122 -1.73 9.65 3.56
N GLY A 123 -1.58 9.10 2.38
CA GLY A 123 -0.43 8.31 1.99
C GLY A 123 -0.77 7.35 0.85
N VAL A 124 0.04 6.32 0.70
CA VAL A 124 -0.18 5.27 -0.30
C VAL A 124 0.04 3.88 0.32
N LEU A 125 -0.69 2.90 -0.21
CA LEU A 125 -0.39 1.47 -0.03
C LEU A 125 0.46 1.03 -1.21
N ASP A 126 1.61 0.42 -0.93
CA ASP A 126 2.56 -0.06 -1.94
C ASP A 126 2.76 -1.57 -1.81
N LEU A 127 2.61 -2.29 -2.92
CA LEU A 127 2.97 -3.69 -3.03
C LEU A 127 3.92 -3.88 -4.20
N ASP A 128 5.03 -4.58 -3.94
CA ASP A 128 6.01 -4.98 -4.93
C ASP A 128 6.06 -6.50 -5.03
N SER A 129 6.10 -7.02 -6.26
CA SER A 129 6.21 -8.45 -6.54
C SER A 129 7.53 -8.79 -7.19
N SER A 130 8.04 -9.99 -6.90
CA SER A 130 9.21 -10.57 -7.57
C SER A 130 8.91 -11.10 -8.98
N GLU A 131 7.65 -11.06 -9.41
CA GLU A 131 7.21 -11.52 -10.72
C GLU A 131 6.75 -10.35 -11.59
N ILE A 132 6.99 -10.48 -12.90
CA ILE A 132 6.51 -9.50 -13.90
C ILE A 132 5.00 -9.66 -14.04
N GLU A 133 4.30 -8.55 -14.21
CA GLU A 133 2.84 -8.50 -14.46
C GLU A 133 2.00 -9.28 -13.43
N ASP A 134 2.42 -9.22 -12.17
CA ASP A 134 1.73 -9.92 -11.09
C ASP A 134 0.43 -9.23 -10.66
N TYR A 135 0.24 -7.97 -11.03
CA TYR A 135 -0.94 -7.18 -10.67
C TYR A 135 -1.73 -6.77 -11.93
N ASP A 136 -3.06 -6.84 -11.83
CA ASP A 136 -3.99 -6.44 -12.88
C ASP A 136 -5.14 -5.57 -12.33
N ALA A 137 -6.18 -5.35 -13.14
CA ALA A 137 -7.33 -4.55 -12.74
C ALA A 137 -8.09 -5.15 -11.54
N MET A 138 -8.07 -6.48 -11.37
CA MET A 138 -8.69 -7.13 -10.22
C MET A 138 -7.95 -6.76 -8.93
N ASP A 139 -6.61 -6.78 -8.94
CA ASP A 139 -5.81 -6.34 -7.81
C ASP A 139 -6.13 -4.90 -7.45
N ARG A 140 -6.19 -4.01 -8.44
CA ARG A 140 -6.56 -2.62 -8.21
C ARG A 140 -7.90 -2.51 -7.49
N ASP A 141 -8.93 -3.16 -8.02
CA ASP A 141 -10.28 -3.02 -7.48
C ASP A 141 -10.38 -3.54 -6.05
N TYR A 142 -9.80 -4.69 -5.76
CA TYR A 142 -9.81 -5.27 -4.41
C TYR A 142 -8.88 -4.54 -3.43
N LEU A 143 -7.74 -4.05 -3.87
CA LEU A 143 -6.84 -3.28 -3.01
C LEU A 143 -7.41 -1.90 -2.70
N GLU A 144 -8.15 -1.29 -3.63
CA GLU A 144 -8.90 -0.07 -3.33
C GLU A 144 -9.98 -0.33 -2.27
N GLN A 145 -10.67 -1.49 -2.32
CA GLN A 145 -11.61 -1.90 -1.26
C GLN A 145 -10.88 -2.14 0.07
N PHE A 146 -9.72 -2.78 0.02
CA PHE A 146 -8.87 -3.01 1.20
C PHE A 146 -8.52 -1.69 1.88
N VAL A 147 -8.08 -0.71 1.11
CA VAL A 147 -7.78 0.64 1.61
C VAL A 147 -9.03 1.30 2.21
N ALA A 148 -10.18 1.19 1.55
CA ALA A 148 -11.44 1.74 2.05
C ALA A 148 -11.82 1.16 3.42
N ILE A 149 -11.70 -0.16 3.58
CA ILE A 149 -11.96 -0.84 4.86
C ILE A 149 -10.99 -0.33 5.94
N LEU A 150 -9.70 -0.28 5.59
CA LEU A 150 -8.66 0.18 6.51
C LEU A 150 -8.93 1.59 7.02
N LEU A 151 -9.28 2.51 6.13
CA LEU A 151 -9.54 3.91 6.49
C LEU A 151 -10.84 4.07 7.28
N GLU A 152 -11.87 3.30 6.97
CA GLU A 152 -13.13 3.32 7.72
C GLU A 152 -12.94 2.89 9.18
N LYS A 153 -12.12 1.86 9.42
CA LYS A 153 -11.89 1.28 10.74
C LYS A 153 -10.84 2.02 11.56
N THR A 154 -10.06 2.89 10.95
CA THR A 154 -8.88 3.49 11.57
C THR A 154 -9.09 4.97 11.84
N GLU A 155 -8.76 5.40 13.05
CA GLU A 155 -8.66 6.80 13.39
C GLU A 155 -7.27 7.31 12.98
N TRP A 156 -7.23 8.26 12.04
CA TRP A 156 -5.97 8.75 11.49
C TRP A 156 -5.38 9.83 12.38
N ASP A 157 -4.64 9.39 13.41
CA ASP A 157 -4.09 10.24 14.44
C ASP A 157 -2.67 9.77 14.81
N PHE A 158 -1.70 10.69 14.76
CA PHE A 158 -0.30 10.46 15.11
C PHE A 158 0.13 11.22 16.38
N THR A 159 -0.80 11.79 17.13
CA THR A 159 -0.49 12.55 18.35
C THR A 159 0.12 11.69 19.46
N MET A 160 -0.02 10.36 19.37
CA MET A 160 0.62 9.44 20.31
C MET A 160 2.14 9.58 20.38
N PHE A 161 2.76 10.18 19.38
CA PHE A 161 4.19 10.44 19.32
C PHE A 161 4.57 11.87 19.73
N GLY A 162 3.62 12.63 20.25
CA GLY A 162 3.77 14.02 20.61
C GLY A 162 3.42 14.97 19.47
N GLU A 163 3.12 16.22 19.83
CA GLU A 163 2.87 17.26 18.83
C GLU A 163 4.21 17.71 18.23
N LYS A 164 4.20 18.00 16.92
CA LYS A 164 5.35 18.65 16.27
C LYS A 164 5.51 20.05 16.87
N SER A 165 6.66 20.28 17.47
CA SER A 165 7.03 21.61 17.94
C SER A 165 7.29 22.58 16.79
#